data_ee47feaba645ab5718946462e4e15a5c
#
_entry.id   ee47feaba645ab5718946462e4e15a5c
#
_cell.length_a   1.000
_cell.length_b   1.000
_cell.length_c   1.000
_cell.angle_alpha   90.00
_cell.angle_beta   90.00
_cell.angle_gamma   90.00
#
_symmetry.space_group_name_H-M   'P 1'
#
loop_
_entity.id
_entity.type
_entity.pdbx_description
1 polymer ?
#
loop_
_entity_poly.entity_id
_entity_poly.type
_entity_poly.pdbx_seq_one_letter_code
_entity_poly.pdbx_strand_id
1 'polypeptide(L)'
;MEVILAKTAGFCFGVKRAVDTVYKEAGKKNVYTYGPIIHNSEVVNDLKKKGVEVINSREELEALEEGTVIIRSHGVAREIYDLIHEKGLELVDATCPFVRKIHKIVEKAGNDGDQVIIVGSEQHPEVQGIKGWCTGEVHIISDAEQFEGIDLNKPTTLVSQTTFNYKKFQDLVEILNKKGYDIGVCNTICNATEERQLEAKSIAKGVDAMVVIGDKQSSNSQKLYEISKKECENTFFVQTLRDLDLKLFESTGKVGITAGASTPQKIIKEVHASMTEKSFEELLEESFVTIHNGEVVKGTVIDVKPDEIILNIGYKADGILTRSEYSNDSANVDLTTVAKVGDTMETKVLKVNDGEGQVLLTYKRLAAEKGNKRLEEAFENKEVLKAPVAQVLDGGLSVLIEEARVFIPASLVSDSYERDLKKYEGQEIEFVISEFNPRKRRVIGDRKQLLVAAKKEKQKELFEKIEAGMKVEGVVKNVTDFGA
;
A
#
# COMPACT_ATOMS: atom_id res chain seq x y z
N MET A 1 -23.78 4.41 -28.91
CA MET A 1 -23.67 3.63 -27.65
C MET A 1 -22.54 4.23 -26.85
N GLU A 2 -22.77 4.58 -25.59
CA GLU A 2 -21.72 5.04 -24.66
C GLU A 2 -21.10 3.81 -23.98
N VAL A 3 -19.79 3.66 -24.03
CA VAL A 3 -19.08 2.52 -23.41
C VAL A 3 -18.20 3.03 -22.26
N ILE A 4 -18.43 2.50 -21.07
CA ILE A 4 -17.71 2.85 -19.83
C ILE A 4 -16.80 1.70 -19.44
N LEU A 5 -15.49 1.86 -19.61
CA LEU A 5 -14.50 0.88 -19.19
C LEU A 5 -14.06 1.15 -17.74
N ALA A 6 -14.15 0.13 -16.89
CA ALA A 6 -13.66 0.20 -15.53
C ALA A 6 -12.14 0.48 -15.51
N LYS A 7 -11.72 1.43 -14.68
CA LYS A 7 -10.29 1.82 -14.52
C LYS A 7 -9.46 0.68 -13.95
N THR A 8 -10.07 -0.13 -13.08
CA THR A 8 -9.42 -1.27 -12.43
C THR A 8 -9.42 -2.54 -13.30
N ALA A 9 -9.99 -2.52 -14.52
CA ALA A 9 -10.06 -3.69 -15.38
C ALA A 9 -8.68 -4.24 -15.76
N GLY A 10 -8.47 -5.57 -15.61
CA GLY A 10 -7.26 -6.25 -16.03
C GLY A 10 -6.31 -6.66 -14.90
N PHE A 11 -5.08 -7.00 -15.23
CA PHE A 11 -4.13 -7.55 -14.27
C PHE A 11 -3.97 -6.68 -13.03
N CYS A 12 -4.16 -7.29 -11.85
CA CYS A 12 -3.68 -6.68 -10.62
C CYS A 12 -2.15 -6.84 -10.53
N PHE A 13 -1.55 -6.11 -9.60
CA PHE A 13 -0.11 -6.20 -9.35
C PHE A 13 0.38 -7.65 -9.16
N GLY A 14 -0.24 -8.41 -8.24
CA GLY A 14 0.18 -9.77 -7.93
C GLY A 14 0.15 -10.71 -9.12
N VAL A 15 -0.90 -10.60 -9.96
CA VAL A 15 -1.03 -11.36 -11.20
C VAL A 15 0.01 -10.93 -12.22
N LYS A 16 0.19 -9.63 -12.45
CA LYS A 16 1.19 -9.11 -13.39
C LYS A 16 2.58 -9.60 -13.01
N ARG A 17 2.98 -9.43 -11.74
CA ARG A 17 4.26 -9.93 -11.22
C ARG A 17 4.45 -11.42 -11.47
N ALA A 18 3.44 -12.25 -11.17
CA ALA A 18 3.53 -13.69 -11.37
C ALA A 18 3.72 -14.05 -12.85
N VAL A 19 2.94 -13.43 -13.73
CA VAL A 19 3.02 -13.62 -15.19
C VAL A 19 4.39 -13.18 -15.71
N ASP A 20 4.85 -11.99 -15.35
CA ASP A 20 6.16 -11.46 -15.76
C ASP A 20 7.30 -12.36 -15.27
N THR A 21 7.19 -12.91 -14.06
CA THR A 21 8.17 -13.86 -13.51
C THR A 21 8.28 -15.13 -14.37
N VAL A 22 7.13 -15.71 -14.75
CA VAL A 22 7.17 -16.92 -15.60
C VAL A 22 7.70 -16.61 -17.01
N TYR A 23 7.35 -15.46 -17.59
CA TYR A 23 7.88 -15.07 -18.89
C TYR A 23 9.41 -14.84 -18.88
N LYS A 24 9.99 -14.44 -17.76
CA LYS A 24 11.47 -14.35 -17.62
C LYS A 24 12.14 -15.72 -17.61
N GLU A 25 11.47 -16.72 -17.08
CA GLU A 25 11.95 -18.10 -17.05
C GLU A 25 11.63 -18.88 -18.34
N ALA A 26 10.61 -18.46 -19.07
CA ALA A 26 10.19 -19.10 -20.31
C ALA A 26 11.31 -19.12 -21.35
N GLY A 27 11.48 -20.27 -22.00
CA GLY A 27 12.56 -20.52 -22.96
C GLY A 27 13.83 -21.14 -22.35
N LYS A 28 13.94 -21.22 -21.01
CA LYS A 28 14.90 -22.11 -20.36
C LYS A 28 14.45 -23.56 -20.47
N LYS A 29 15.34 -24.51 -20.24
CA LYS A 29 14.99 -25.93 -20.20
C LYS A 29 14.32 -26.30 -18.88
N ASN A 30 13.36 -27.24 -18.94
CA ASN A 30 12.75 -27.86 -17.76
C ASN A 30 12.12 -26.82 -16.81
N VAL A 31 11.25 -25.94 -17.34
CA VAL A 31 10.51 -24.95 -16.55
C VAL A 31 9.08 -25.43 -16.33
N TYR A 32 8.70 -25.50 -15.08
CA TYR A 32 7.39 -25.99 -14.64
C TYR A 32 6.69 -24.95 -13.77
N THR A 33 5.35 -24.84 -13.86
CA THR A 33 4.54 -24.14 -12.87
C THR A 33 3.77 -25.15 -12.05
N TYR A 34 3.75 -25.00 -10.73
CA TYR A 34 2.91 -25.82 -9.85
C TYR A 34 1.47 -25.30 -9.84
N GLY A 35 0.63 -25.93 -10.64
CA GLY A 35 -0.68 -25.43 -11.06
C GLY A 35 -0.58 -24.28 -12.08
N PRO A 36 -1.69 -23.91 -12.73
CA PRO A 36 -1.71 -22.77 -13.65
C PRO A 36 -1.29 -21.48 -12.92
N ILE A 37 -0.37 -20.70 -13.53
CA ILE A 37 0.20 -19.50 -12.90
C ILE A 37 -0.88 -18.51 -12.47
N ILE A 38 -1.95 -18.41 -13.27
CA ILE A 38 -3.18 -17.66 -13.03
C ILE A 38 -4.35 -18.40 -13.66
N HIS A 39 -5.57 -18.09 -13.23
CA HIS A 39 -6.78 -18.60 -13.86
C HIS A 39 -7.08 -17.79 -15.15
N ASN A 40 -6.35 -18.10 -16.21
CA ASN A 40 -6.58 -17.59 -17.57
C ASN A 40 -5.96 -18.54 -18.59
N SER A 41 -6.81 -19.24 -19.35
CA SER A 41 -6.39 -20.27 -20.30
C SER A 41 -5.55 -19.71 -21.45
N GLU A 42 -5.80 -18.48 -21.91
CA GLU A 42 -5.03 -17.85 -22.99
C GLU A 42 -3.56 -17.64 -22.56
N VAL A 43 -3.33 -17.16 -21.34
CA VAL A 43 -1.97 -16.98 -20.79
C VAL A 43 -1.28 -18.32 -20.58
N VAL A 44 -1.98 -19.31 -20.03
CA VAL A 44 -1.43 -20.65 -19.80
C VAL A 44 -1.03 -21.31 -21.12
N ASN A 45 -1.88 -21.20 -22.15
CA ASN A 45 -1.60 -21.74 -23.47
C ASN A 45 -0.42 -21.03 -24.17
N ASP A 46 -0.26 -19.72 -24.01
CA ASP A 46 0.90 -19.00 -24.54
C ASP A 46 2.19 -19.43 -23.87
N LEU A 47 2.19 -19.57 -22.54
CA LEU A 47 3.33 -20.06 -21.77
C LEU A 47 3.71 -21.49 -22.17
N LYS A 48 2.74 -22.37 -22.39
CA LYS A 48 2.96 -23.73 -22.88
C LYS A 48 3.68 -23.75 -24.24
N LYS A 49 3.28 -22.86 -25.16
CA LYS A 49 3.96 -22.70 -26.46
C LYS A 49 5.42 -22.23 -26.30
N LYS A 50 5.76 -21.62 -25.19
CA LYS A 50 7.11 -21.14 -24.85
C LYS A 50 7.92 -22.13 -24.00
N GLY A 51 7.43 -23.36 -23.86
CA GLY A 51 8.14 -24.44 -23.18
C GLY A 51 7.96 -24.47 -21.65
N VAL A 52 6.94 -23.77 -21.12
CA VAL A 52 6.58 -23.86 -19.70
C VAL A 52 5.49 -24.89 -19.53
N GLU A 53 5.73 -25.92 -18.73
CA GLU A 53 4.77 -26.98 -18.45
C GLU A 53 4.04 -26.74 -17.12
N VAL A 54 2.80 -27.22 -17.03
CA VAL A 54 2.00 -27.13 -15.80
C VAL A 54 1.96 -28.51 -15.16
N ILE A 55 2.45 -28.61 -13.92
CA ILE A 55 2.30 -29.78 -13.06
C ILE A 55 1.21 -29.51 -12.03
N ASN A 56 0.31 -30.47 -11.80
CA ASN A 56 -0.90 -30.24 -11.02
C ASN A 56 -0.97 -31.05 -9.73
N SER A 57 -0.06 -31.99 -9.55
CA SER A 57 -0.08 -32.88 -8.40
C SER A 57 1.30 -33.03 -7.74
N ARG A 58 1.28 -33.56 -6.52
CA ARG A 58 2.49 -33.89 -5.78
C ARG A 58 3.29 -34.99 -6.49
N GLU A 59 2.60 -35.99 -7.03
CA GLU A 59 3.21 -37.11 -7.75
C GLU A 59 3.95 -36.64 -9.00
N GLU A 60 3.36 -35.67 -9.75
CA GLU A 60 4.03 -35.06 -10.90
C GLU A 60 5.29 -34.30 -10.48
N LEU A 61 5.26 -33.60 -9.33
CA LEU A 61 6.43 -32.91 -8.77
C LEU A 61 7.48 -33.91 -8.30
N GLU A 62 7.09 -35.00 -7.65
CA GLU A 62 7.99 -36.08 -7.22
C GLU A 62 8.68 -36.79 -8.39
N ALA A 63 8.06 -36.84 -9.55
CA ALA A 63 8.60 -37.42 -10.77
C ALA A 63 9.66 -36.55 -11.46
N LEU A 64 9.78 -35.26 -11.13
CA LEU A 64 10.80 -34.39 -11.72
C LEU A 64 12.21 -34.77 -11.19
N GLU A 65 13.19 -34.84 -12.07
CA GLU A 65 14.60 -35.10 -11.70
C GLU A 65 15.39 -33.79 -11.61
N GLU A 66 15.10 -32.83 -12.48
CA GLU A 66 15.78 -31.53 -12.56
C GLU A 66 14.83 -30.45 -13.10
N GLY A 67 15.15 -29.17 -12.90
CA GLY A 67 14.46 -28.05 -13.49
C GLY A 67 14.07 -26.97 -12.49
N THR A 68 13.38 -25.97 -13.02
CA THR A 68 12.88 -24.82 -12.26
C THR A 68 11.38 -24.97 -12.02
N VAL A 69 10.96 -24.99 -10.76
CA VAL A 69 9.54 -25.01 -10.36
C VAL A 69 9.09 -23.64 -9.91
N ILE A 70 8.11 -23.11 -10.60
CA ILE A 70 7.54 -21.78 -10.31
C ILE A 70 6.25 -21.94 -9.53
N ILE A 71 6.19 -21.39 -8.32
CA ILE A 71 4.97 -21.36 -7.52
C ILE A 71 4.02 -20.29 -8.08
N ARG A 72 2.77 -20.69 -8.32
CA ARG A 72 1.71 -19.82 -8.86
C ARG A 72 1.35 -18.64 -7.93
N SER A 73 0.66 -17.64 -8.47
CA SER A 73 0.24 -16.42 -7.74
C SER A 73 -0.61 -16.69 -6.49
N HIS A 74 -1.35 -17.79 -6.45
CA HIS A 74 -2.21 -18.21 -5.33
C HIS A 74 -1.44 -18.81 -4.15
N GLY A 75 -0.13 -19.07 -4.32
CA GLY A 75 0.65 -19.84 -3.36
C GLY A 75 0.28 -21.31 -3.33
N VAL A 76 0.98 -22.05 -2.51
CA VAL A 76 0.77 -23.49 -2.26
C VAL A 76 1.03 -23.78 -0.79
N ALA A 77 0.68 -25.00 -0.33
CA ALA A 77 0.98 -25.48 1.02
C ALA A 77 2.49 -25.56 1.25
N ARG A 78 2.91 -25.39 2.51
CA ARG A 78 4.31 -25.42 2.93
C ARG A 78 5.06 -26.67 2.47
N GLU A 79 4.41 -27.83 2.58
CA GLU A 79 4.98 -29.12 2.17
C GLU A 79 5.47 -29.18 0.72
N ILE A 80 4.89 -28.36 -0.17
CA ILE A 80 5.32 -28.27 -1.57
C ILE A 80 6.66 -27.55 -1.67
N TYR A 81 6.86 -26.49 -0.87
CA TYR A 81 8.17 -25.81 -0.78
C TYR A 81 9.24 -26.76 -0.26
N ASP A 82 8.92 -27.50 0.81
CA ASP A 82 9.83 -28.47 1.43
C ASP A 82 10.23 -29.57 0.42
N LEU A 83 9.26 -30.11 -0.32
CA LEU A 83 9.49 -31.13 -1.35
C LEU A 83 10.39 -30.63 -2.50
N ILE A 84 10.17 -29.39 -2.99
CA ILE A 84 11.01 -28.79 -4.03
C ILE A 84 12.47 -28.70 -3.54
N HIS A 85 12.67 -28.26 -2.29
CA HIS A 85 13.99 -28.16 -1.68
C HIS A 85 14.64 -29.54 -1.46
N GLU A 86 13.89 -30.52 -0.95
CA GLU A 86 14.37 -31.92 -0.74
C GLU A 86 14.84 -32.55 -2.05
N LYS A 87 14.16 -32.24 -3.16
CA LYS A 87 14.53 -32.74 -4.49
C LYS A 87 15.69 -31.96 -5.13
N GLY A 88 16.12 -30.83 -4.52
CA GLY A 88 17.18 -29.99 -5.10
C GLY A 88 16.77 -29.26 -6.38
N LEU A 89 15.46 -29.09 -6.63
CA LEU A 89 14.94 -28.34 -7.76
C LEU A 89 15.10 -26.84 -7.53
N GLU A 90 15.28 -26.06 -8.60
CA GLU A 90 15.29 -24.59 -8.51
C GLU A 90 13.89 -24.07 -8.21
N LEU A 91 13.75 -23.28 -7.15
CA LEU A 91 12.48 -22.71 -6.74
C LEU A 91 12.40 -21.23 -7.15
N VAL A 92 11.35 -20.88 -7.90
CA VAL A 92 10.97 -19.48 -8.18
C VAL A 92 9.59 -19.22 -7.58
N ASP A 93 9.54 -18.38 -6.56
CA ASP A 93 8.27 -18.07 -5.85
C ASP A 93 7.57 -16.86 -6.46
N ALA A 94 6.53 -17.11 -7.27
CA ALA A 94 5.65 -16.08 -7.83
C ALA A 94 4.38 -15.84 -6.99
N THR A 95 4.31 -16.37 -5.76
CA THR A 95 3.19 -16.13 -4.83
C THR A 95 2.98 -14.64 -4.63
N CYS A 96 1.73 -14.19 -4.75
CA CYS A 96 1.36 -12.81 -4.48
C CYS A 96 1.76 -12.41 -3.05
N PRO A 97 2.40 -11.25 -2.82
CA PRO A 97 2.79 -10.78 -1.49
C PRO A 97 1.61 -10.72 -0.49
N PHE A 98 0.41 -10.40 -0.97
CA PHE A 98 -0.79 -10.40 -0.13
C PHE A 98 -1.14 -11.82 0.35
N VAL A 99 -1.04 -12.83 -0.52
CA VAL A 99 -1.25 -14.24 -0.14
C VAL A 99 -0.16 -14.69 0.83
N ARG A 100 1.11 -14.34 0.55
CA ARG A 100 2.22 -14.67 1.44
C ARG A 100 2.06 -14.07 2.84
N LYS A 101 1.47 -12.86 2.94
CA LYS A 101 1.10 -12.27 4.24
C LYS A 101 0.10 -13.14 4.99
N ILE A 102 -0.90 -13.70 4.31
CA ILE A 102 -1.88 -14.59 4.94
C ILE A 102 -1.20 -15.86 5.43
N HIS A 103 -0.30 -16.45 4.64
CA HIS A 103 0.48 -17.62 5.07
C HIS A 103 1.18 -17.37 6.41
N LYS A 104 1.86 -16.21 6.55
CA LYS A 104 2.54 -15.82 7.80
C LYS A 104 1.56 -15.63 8.97
N ILE A 105 0.37 -15.07 8.70
CA ILE A 105 -0.66 -14.85 9.74
C ILE A 105 -1.13 -16.20 10.28
N VAL A 106 -1.50 -17.13 9.39
CA VAL A 106 -2.06 -18.43 9.81
C VAL A 106 -0.99 -19.34 10.42
N GLU A 107 0.25 -19.29 9.95
CA GLU A 107 1.39 -19.99 10.54
C GLU A 107 1.62 -19.50 11.98
N LYS A 108 1.63 -18.17 12.17
CA LYS A 108 1.78 -17.58 13.50
C LYS A 108 0.61 -17.96 14.43
N ALA A 109 -0.63 -17.81 13.97
CA ALA A 109 -1.81 -18.14 14.75
C ALA A 109 -1.80 -19.63 15.20
N GLY A 110 -1.50 -20.56 14.29
CA GLY A 110 -1.37 -21.98 14.62
C GLY A 110 -0.24 -22.27 15.62
N ASN A 111 0.89 -21.59 15.51
CA ASN A 111 2.01 -21.73 16.45
C ASN A 111 1.69 -21.12 17.83
N ASP A 112 0.87 -20.06 17.88
CA ASP A 112 0.40 -19.43 19.13
C ASP A 112 -0.73 -20.24 19.79
N GLY A 113 -1.24 -21.30 19.14
CA GLY A 113 -2.29 -22.19 19.64
C GLY A 113 -3.72 -21.74 19.29
N ASP A 114 -3.89 -20.75 18.44
CA ASP A 114 -5.19 -20.32 17.94
C ASP A 114 -5.73 -21.35 16.93
N GLN A 115 -7.05 -21.58 16.95
CA GLN A 115 -7.71 -22.13 15.77
C GLN A 115 -7.83 -21.06 14.70
N VAL A 116 -7.77 -21.47 13.43
CA VAL A 116 -7.85 -20.56 12.29
C VAL A 116 -9.15 -20.78 11.52
N ILE A 117 -9.89 -19.71 11.29
CA ILE A 117 -11.06 -19.72 10.40
C ILE A 117 -10.68 -19.01 9.10
N ILE A 118 -10.76 -19.73 7.98
CA ILE A 118 -10.52 -19.19 6.65
C ILE A 118 -11.87 -18.96 5.95
N VAL A 119 -12.19 -17.70 5.69
CA VAL A 119 -13.40 -17.33 4.93
C VAL A 119 -13.09 -17.41 3.44
N GLY A 120 -13.64 -18.40 2.74
CA GLY A 120 -13.35 -18.63 1.33
C GLY A 120 -14.01 -19.90 0.78
N SER A 121 -13.68 -20.25 -0.46
CA SER A 121 -14.11 -21.49 -1.10
C SER A 121 -13.11 -22.60 -0.77
N GLU A 122 -13.56 -23.68 -0.15
CA GLU A 122 -12.69 -24.81 0.23
C GLU A 122 -11.93 -25.40 -0.96
N GLN A 123 -12.54 -25.48 -2.13
CA GLN A 123 -11.92 -26.03 -3.32
C GLN A 123 -10.93 -25.07 -4.00
N HIS A 124 -10.86 -23.82 -3.55
CA HIS A 124 -10.02 -22.83 -4.20
C HIS A 124 -8.53 -23.05 -3.88
N PRO A 125 -7.63 -23.02 -4.89
CA PRO A 125 -6.19 -23.25 -4.68
C PRO A 125 -5.53 -22.36 -3.65
N GLU A 126 -5.94 -21.09 -3.53
CA GLU A 126 -5.43 -20.14 -2.53
C GLU A 126 -5.80 -20.59 -1.11
N VAL A 127 -7.06 -21.02 -0.91
CA VAL A 127 -7.55 -21.47 0.40
C VAL A 127 -6.84 -22.75 0.83
N GLN A 128 -6.62 -23.68 -0.10
CA GLN A 128 -5.83 -24.90 0.17
C GLN A 128 -4.37 -24.58 0.49
N GLY A 129 -3.79 -23.60 -0.23
CA GLY A 129 -2.46 -23.08 0.08
C GLY A 129 -2.40 -22.51 1.49
N ILE A 130 -3.32 -21.61 1.86
CA ILE A 130 -3.39 -20.98 3.19
C ILE A 130 -3.53 -22.06 4.28
N LYS A 131 -4.45 -23.02 4.09
CA LYS A 131 -4.65 -24.13 5.04
C LYS A 131 -3.34 -24.88 5.34
N GLY A 132 -2.54 -25.16 4.29
CA GLY A 132 -1.29 -25.90 4.41
C GLY A 132 -0.15 -25.15 5.12
N TRP A 133 -0.33 -23.91 5.51
CA TRP A 133 0.61 -23.14 6.35
C TRP A 133 0.22 -23.12 7.83
N CYS A 134 -1.01 -23.50 8.17
CA CYS A 134 -1.44 -23.54 9.55
C CYS A 134 -1.01 -24.87 10.22
N THR A 135 -0.39 -24.80 11.38
CA THR A 135 0.02 -25.93 12.18
C THR A 135 -1.07 -26.39 13.19
N GLY A 136 -2.13 -25.58 13.34
CA GLY A 136 -3.23 -25.81 14.28
C GLY A 136 -4.52 -26.27 13.62
N GLU A 137 -5.62 -26.17 14.38
CA GLU A 137 -6.97 -26.48 13.91
C GLU A 137 -7.44 -25.46 12.89
N VAL A 138 -7.98 -25.91 11.73
CA VAL A 138 -8.42 -25.04 10.65
C VAL A 138 -9.86 -25.35 10.24
N HIS A 139 -10.68 -24.31 10.20
CA HIS A 139 -12.03 -24.36 9.66
C HIS A 139 -12.12 -23.48 8.40
N ILE A 140 -12.80 -23.97 7.38
CA ILE A 140 -13.06 -23.20 6.15
C ILE A 140 -14.55 -22.97 6.06
N ILE A 141 -14.93 -21.70 5.90
CA ILE A 141 -16.34 -21.30 5.80
C ILE A 141 -16.58 -20.37 4.61
N SER A 142 -17.77 -20.39 4.06
CA SER A 142 -18.22 -19.45 3.03
C SER A 142 -19.43 -18.62 3.48
N ASP A 143 -20.13 -19.06 4.52
CA ASP A 143 -21.40 -18.50 5.00
C ASP A 143 -21.49 -18.54 6.52
N ALA A 144 -22.38 -17.69 7.08
CA ALA A 144 -22.54 -17.54 8.53
C ALA A 144 -23.10 -18.82 9.23
N GLU A 145 -23.88 -19.60 8.51
CA GLU A 145 -24.45 -20.85 9.03
C GLU A 145 -23.36 -21.86 9.39
N GLN A 146 -22.21 -21.81 8.71
CA GLN A 146 -21.08 -22.71 8.94
C GLN A 146 -20.29 -22.40 10.22
N PHE A 147 -20.61 -21.30 10.93
CA PHE A 147 -20.12 -21.10 12.30
C PHE A 147 -20.78 -22.08 13.29
N GLU A 148 -21.93 -22.67 12.95
CA GLU A 148 -22.55 -23.72 13.75
C GLU A 148 -21.64 -24.95 13.77
N GLY A 149 -21.20 -25.34 14.96
CA GLY A 149 -20.26 -26.47 15.13
C GLY A 149 -18.81 -26.09 15.33
N ILE A 150 -18.46 -24.79 15.24
CA ILE A 150 -17.13 -24.28 15.61
C ILE A 150 -17.19 -23.72 17.04
N ASP A 151 -16.31 -24.18 17.93
CA ASP A 151 -16.20 -23.63 19.27
C ASP A 151 -15.49 -22.26 19.25
N LEU A 152 -16.26 -21.19 19.14
CA LEU A 152 -15.76 -19.81 19.06
C LEU A 152 -15.32 -19.23 20.42
N ASN A 153 -15.35 -20.02 21.52
CA ASN A 153 -14.77 -19.61 22.81
C ASN A 153 -13.26 -19.89 22.88
N LYS A 154 -12.73 -20.67 21.95
CA LYS A 154 -11.29 -20.88 21.82
C LYS A 154 -10.63 -19.63 21.22
N PRO A 155 -9.34 -19.36 21.54
CA PRO A 155 -8.56 -18.37 20.82
C PRO A 155 -8.65 -18.62 19.32
N THR A 156 -9.09 -17.61 18.56
CA THR A 156 -9.46 -17.77 17.16
C THR A 156 -8.93 -16.63 16.32
N THR A 157 -8.25 -16.96 15.22
CA THR A 157 -7.85 -16.01 14.21
C THR A 157 -8.67 -16.22 12.93
N LEU A 158 -9.39 -15.17 12.50
CA LEU A 158 -10.19 -15.14 11.27
C LEU A 158 -9.41 -14.47 10.16
N VAL A 159 -9.24 -15.15 9.02
CA VAL A 159 -8.67 -14.62 7.77
C VAL A 159 -9.63 -14.87 6.62
N SER A 160 -9.42 -14.21 5.48
CA SER A 160 -10.23 -14.43 4.27
C SER A 160 -9.36 -14.71 3.05
N GLN A 161 -9.93 -15.43 2.09
CA GLN A 161 -9.41 -15.51 0.73
C GLN A 161 -9.33 -14.10 0.12
N THR A 162 -8.21 -13.77 -0.56
CA THR A 162 -7.96 -12.42 -1.10
C THR A 162 -9.01 -11.93 -2.08
N THR A 163 -9.72 -12.84 -2.74
CA THR A 163 -10.76 -12.56 -3.75
C THR A 163 -12.17 -12.74 -3.23
N PHE A 164 -12.37 -12.91 -1.92
CA PHE A 164 -13.70 -13.07 -1.34
C PHE A 164 -14.56 -11.81 -1.51
N ASN A 165 -15.88 -11.95 -1.41
CA ASN A 165 -16.79 -10.81 -1.48
C ASN A 165 -16.65 -9.94 -0.23
N TYR A 166 -16.22 -8.70 -0.42
CA TYR A 166 -15.93 -7.75 0.65
C TYR A 166 -17.14 -7.50 1.57
N LYS A 167 -18.31 -7.24 0.97
CA LYS A 167 -19.53 -6.99 1.75
C LYS A 167 -19.94 -8.21 2.56
N LYS A 168 -19.88 -9.41 1.96
CA LYS A 168 -20.21 -10.67 2.65
C LYS A 168 -19.27 -10.93 3.82
N PHE A 169 -17.97 -10.62 3.66
CA PHE A 169 -16.99 -10.72 4.76
C PHE A 169 -17.33 -9.75 5.91
N GLN A 170 -17.67 -8.50 5.59
CA GLN A 170 -18.08 -7.53 6.60
C GLN A 170 -19.33 -8.01 7.38
N ASP A 171 -20.33 -8.56 6.68
CA ASP A 171 -21.56 -9.09 7.30
C ASP A 171 -21.23 -10.26 8.26
N LEU A 172 -20.28 -11.15 7.88
CA LEU A 172 -19.81 -12.23 8.74
C LEU A 172 -19.13 -11.69 10.01
N VAL A 173 -18.25 -10.71 9.87
CA VAL A 173 -17.58 -10.06 11.02
C VAL A 173 -18.58 -9.37 11.94
N GLU A 174 -19.60 -8.70 11.38
CA GLU A 174 -20.65 -8.05 12.16
C GLU A 174 -21.47 -9.07 12.97
N ILE A 175 -21.77 -10.25 12.42
CA ILE A 175 -22.45 -11.34 13.12
C ILE A 175 -21.61 -11.81 14.31
N LEU A 176 -20.30 -12.01 14.14
CA LEU A 176 -19.40 -12.44 15.21
C LEU A 176 -19.32 -11.40 16.32
N ASN A 177 -19.18 -10.12 15.96
CA ASN A 177 -19.15 -9.02 16.94
C ASN A 177 -20.44 -8.91 17.74
N LYS A 178 -21.62 -9.05 17.09
CA LYS A 178 -22.93 -9.03 17.77
C LYS A 178 -23.10 -10.18 18.75
N LYS A 179 -22.49 -11.33 18.51
CA LYS A 179 -22.50 -12.49 19.40
C LYS A 179 -21.50 -12.37 20.55
N GLY A 180 -20.62 -11.36 20.54
CA GLY A 180 -19.67 -11.08 21.63
C GLY A 180 -18.47 -12.03 21.68
N TYR A 181 -18.13 -12.72 20.61
CA TYR A 181 -16.93 -13.55 20.53
C TYR A 181 -15.67 -12.69 20.43
N ASP A 182 -14.65 -13.04 21.19
CA ASP A 182 -13.32 -12.40 21.12
C ASP A 182 -12.46 -13.13 20.06
N ILE A 183 -12.55 -12.65 18.82
CA ILE A 183 -11.88 -13.25 17.67
C ILE A 183 -10.90 -12.24 17.06
N GLY A 184 -9.67 -12.67 16.83
CA GLY A 184 -8.67 -11.90 16.08
C GLY A 184 -9.04 -11.79 14.59
N VAL A 185 -9.75 -10.74 14.21
CA VAL A 185 -10.17 -10.54 12.81
C VAL A 185 -9.06 -9.88 11.99
N CYS A 186 -8.55 -10.60 11.01
CA CYS A 186 -7.60 -10.09 10.02
C CYS A 186 -8.33 -9.93 8.67
N ASN A 187 -8.63 -8.69 8.28
CA ASN A 187 -9.13 -8.45 6.92
C ASN A 187 -7.99 -8.66 5.93
N THR A 188 -8.04 -9.78 5.22
CA THR A 188 -7.04 -10.18 4.23
C THR A 188 -7.55 -10.12 2.79
N ILE A 189 -8.74 -9.55 2.57
CA ILE A 189 -9.21 -9.22 1.22
C ILE A 189 -8.26 -8.21 0.60
N CYS A 190 -7.82 -8.49 -0.63
CA CYS A 190 -6.90 -7.61 -1.33
C CYS A 190 -7.59 -6.27 -1.70
N ASN A 191 -6.94 -5.13 -1.47
CA ASN A 191 -7.46 -3.80 -1.85
C ASN A 191 -7.86 -3.75 -3.32
N ALA A 192 -7.05 -4.35 -4.20
CA ALA A 192 -7.38 -4.43 -5.62
C ALA A 192 -8.67 -5.23 -5.90
N THR A 193 -9.07 -6.16 -5.03
CA THR A 193 -10.35 -6.88 -5.10
C THR A 193 -11.49 -5.99 -4.66
N GLU A 194 -11.33 -5.30 -3.53
CA GLU A 194 -12.33 -4.39 -3.00
C GLU A 194 -12.62 -3.24 -3.97
N GLU A 195 -11.58 -2.57 -4.47
CA GLU A 195 -11.71 -1.48 -5.44
C GLU A 195 -12.46 -1.93 -6.70
N ARG A 196 -12.13 -3.10 -7.25
CA ARG A 196 -12.83 -3.66 -8.41
C ARG A 196 -14.30 -3.96 -8.13
N GLN A 197 -14.60 -4.54 -6.97
CA GLN A 197 -15.98 -4.86 -6.59
C GLN A 197 -16.82 -3.59 -6.44
N LEU A 198 -16.26 -2.56 -5.81
CA LEU A 198 -16.94 -1.26 -5.64
C LEU A 198 -17.13 -0.54 -6.98
N GLU A 199 -16.11 -0.51 -7.83
CA GLU A 199 -16.19 0.12 -9.14
C GLU A 199 -17.17 -0.61 -10.05
N ALA A 200 -17.10 -1.94 -10.16
CA ALA A 200 -18.02 -2.74 -10.94
C ALA A 200 -19.47 -2.53 -10.51
N LYS A 201 -19.71 -2.49 -9.19
CA LYS A 201 -21.03 -2.17 -8.62
C LYS A 201 -21.51 -0.78 -9.01
N SER A 202 -20.62 0.21 -8.94
CA SER A 202 -20.94 1.60 -9.29
C SER A 202 -21.28 1.76 -10.76
N ILE A 203 -20.50 1.14 -11.65
CA ILE A 203 -20.76 1.17 -13.10
C ILE A 203 -22.07 0.45 -13.41
N ALA A 204 -22.29 -0.75 -12.88
CA ALA A 204 -23.46 -1.57 -13.15
C ALA A 204 -24.79 -0.85 -12.79
N LYS A 205 -24.78 0.03 -11.78
CA LYS A 205 -25.97 0.86 -11.42
C LYS A 205 -26.31 1.94 -12.44
N GLY A 206 -25.38 2.34 -13.28
CA GLY A 206 -25.52 3.50 -14.17
C GLY A 206 -25.59 3.14 -15.65
N VAL A 207 -25.67 1.83 -15.99
CA VAL A 207 -25.64 1.33 -17.37
C VAL A 207 -26.81 0.40 -17.67
N ASP A 208 -27.15 0.27 -18.96
CA ASP A 208 -28.24 -0.59 -19.44
C ASP A 208 -27.80 -2.05 -19.60
N ALA A 209 -26.49 -2.26 -19.83
CA ALA A 209 -25.88 -3.59 -19.91
C ALA A 209 -24.46 -3.57 -19.34
N MET A 210 -24.02 -4.72 -18.83
CA MET A 210 -22.70 -4.89 -18.24
C MET A 210 -21.97 -6.08 -18.86
N VAL A 211 -20.72 -5.89 -19.25
CA VAL A 211 -19.83 -6.95 -19.73
C VAL A 211 -18.72 -7.18 -18.71
N VAL A 212 -18.64 -8.41 -18.21
CA VAL A 212 -17.59 -8.86 -17.29
C VAL A 212 -16.67 -9.79 -18.04
N ILE A 213 -15.42 -9.37 -18.26
CA ILE A 213 -14.43 -10.15 -19.00
C ILE A 213 -13.59 -10.96 -18.01
N GLY A 214 -13.52 -12.27 -18.18
CA GLY A 214 -12.71 -13.13 -17.33
C GLY A 214 -12.89 -14.61 -17.58
N ASP A 215 -12.02 -15.41 -16.95
CA ASP A 215 -12.12 -16.86 -17.00
C ASP A 215 -13.13 -17.36 -15.96
N LYS A 216 -13.92 -18.38 -16.32
CA LYS A 216 -14.94 -18.99 -15.45
C LYS A 216 -14.34 -19.63 -14.19
N GLN A 217 -13.07 -20.00 -14.22
CA GLN A 217 -12.36 -20.54 -13.04
C GLN A 217 -11.79 -19.45 -12.12
N SER A 218 -11.82 -18.18 -12.56
CA SER A 218 -11.32 -17.05 -11.77
C SER A 218 -12.37 -16.63 -10.74
N SER A 219 -12.11 -16.87 -9.46
CA SER A 219 -12.96 -16.45 -8.34
C SER A 219 -13.25 -14.94 -8.38
N ASN A 220 -12.22 -14.10 -8.63
CA ASN A 220 -12.43 -12.66 -8.74
C ASN A 220 -13.38 -12.29 -9.87
N SER A 221 -13.25 -12.92 -11.07
CA SER A 221 -14.14 -12.64 -12.21
C SER A 221 -15.58 -13.05 -11.93
N GLN A 222 -15.77 -14.21 -11.29
CA GLN A 222 -17.09 -14.67 -10.88
C GLN A 222 -17.75 -13.70 -9.88
N LYS A 223 -16.98 -13.20 -8.89
CA LYS A 223 -17.52 -12.23 -7.92
C LYS A 223 -17.89 -10.90 -8.57
N LEU A 224 -17.12 -10.42 -9.53
CA LEU A 224 -17.48 -9.24 -10.32
C LEU A 224 -18.78 -9.46 -11.10
N TYR A 225 -18.94 -10.63 -11.72
CA TYR A 225 -20.18 -11.00 -12.42
C TYR A 225 -21.38 -11.03 -11.46
N GLU A 226 -21.27 -11.72 -10.32
CA GLU A 226 -22.33 -11.81 -9.30
C GLU A 226 -22.77 -10.42 -8.81
N ILE A 227 -21.79 -9.53 -8.55
CA ILE A 227 -22.05 -8.17 -8.07
C ILE A 227 -22.71 -7.33 -9.17
N SER A 228 -22.19 -7.39 -10.39
CA SER A 228 -22.75 -6.66 -11.53
C SER A 228 -24.15 -7.11 -11.86
N LYS A 229 -24.41 -8.43 -11.85
CA LYS A 229 -25.72 -9.04 -12.13
C LYS A 229 -26.80 -8.63 -11.13
N LYS A 230 -26.43 -8.36 -9.88
CA LYS A 230 -27.37 -7.86 -8.86
C LYS A 230 -27.83 -6.43 -9.12
N GLU A 231 -27.00 -5.61 -9.74
CA GLU A 231 -27.30 -4.21 -9.99
C GLU A 231 -27.78 -3.96 -11.43
N CYS A 232 -27.36 -4.79 -12.39
CA CYS A 232 -27.75 -4.73 -13.80
C CYS A 232 -28.16 -6.12 -14.29
N GLU A 233 -29.44 -6.29 -14.62
CA GLU A 233 -29.97 -7.60 -15.06
C GLU A 233 -29.33 -8.07 -16.37
N ASN A 234 -29.01 -7.15 -17.29
CA ASN A 234 -28.35 -7.44 -18.56
C ASN A 234 -26.84 -7.55 -18.39
N THR A 235 -26.35 -8.47 -17.55
CA THR A 235 -24.93 -8.69 -17.33
C THR A 235 -24.46 -9.95 -18.06
N PHE A 236 -23.43 -9.79 -18.88
CA PHE A 236 -22.81 -10.83 -19.69
C PHE A 236 -21.44 -11.18 -19.17
N PHE A 237 -21.15 -12.49 -19.05
CA PHE A 237 -19.84 -12.99 -18.63
C PHE A 237 -19.15 -13.62 -19.83
N VAL A 238 -18.03 -13.05 -20.26
CA VAL A 238 -17.30 -13.45 -21.46
C VAL A 238 -15.82 -13.68 -21.16
N GLN A 239 -15.21 -14.64 -21.82
CA GLN A 239 -13.77 -14.90 -21.68
C GLN A 239 -12.97 -14.15 -22.75
N THR A 240 -13.50 -14.10 -23.96
CA THR A 240 -12.90 -13.45 -25.12
C THR A 240 -13.98 -12.73 -25.93
N LEU A 241 -13.56 -11.94 -26.93
CA LEU A 241 -14.48 -11.31 -27.88
C LEU A 241 -15.38 -12.33 -28.62
N ARG A 242 -14.92 -13.57 -28.80
CA ARG A 242 -15.69 -14.63 -29.51
C ARG A 242 -16.92 -15.05 -28.74
N ASP A 243 -16.96 -14.86 -27.43
CA ASP A 243 -18.09 -15.21 -26.58
C ASP A 243 -19.14 -14.09 -26.51
N LEU A 244 -18.87 -12.93 -27.15
CA LEU A 244 -19.71 -11.75 -27.12
C LEU A 244 -20.51 -11.60 -28.40
N ASP A 245 -21.82 -11.68 -28.29
CA ASP A 245 -22.72 -11.34 -29.39
C ASP A 245 -23.01 -9.82 -29.36
N LEU A 246 -22.37 -9.09 -30.26
CA LEU A 246 -22.49 -7.62 -30.34
C LEU A 246 -23.90 -7.16 -30.71
N LYS A 247 -24.72 -8.00 -31.35
CA LYS A 247 -26.10 -7.67 -31.71
C LYS A 247 -26.99 -7.43 -30.50
N LEU A 248 -26.63 -8.02 -29.34
CA LEU A 248 -27.35 -7.81 -28.09
C LEU A 248 -27.24 -6.36 -27.55
N PHE A 249 -26.31 -5.57 -28.08
CA PHE A 249 -26.03 -4.20 -27.63
C PHE A 249 -26.50 -3.13 -28.62
N GLU A 250 -27.04 -3.49 -29.82
CA GLU A 250 -27.44 -2.52 -30.84
C GLU A 250 -28.50 -1.51 -30.36
N SER A 251 -29.38 -1.92 -29.44
CA SER A 251 -30.40 -1.05 -28.84
C SER A 251 -30.04 -0.50 -27.47
N THR A 252 -28.79 -0.69 -27.02
CA THR A 252 -28.33 -0.31 -25.69
C THR A 252 -27.75 1.10 -25.69
N GLY A 253 -28.18 1.97 -24.79
CA GLY A 253 -27.69 3.34 -24.66
C GLY A 253 -26.29 3.41 -24.02
N LYS A 254 -26.14 2.73 -22.88
CA LYS A 254 -24.89 2.70 -22.08
C LYS A 254 -24.48 1.29 -21.74
N VAL A 255 -23.22 0.96 -21.96
CA VAL A 255 -22.62 -0.33 -21.64
C VAL A 255 -21.42 -0.15 -20.73
N GLY A 256 -21.40 -0.87 -19.60
CA GLY A 256 -20.25 -0.96 -18.72
C GLY A 256 -19.38 -2.17 -19.05
N ILE A 257 -18.07 -2.00 -19.01
CA ILE A 257 -17.10 -3.09 -19.17
C ILE A 257 -16.23 -3.15 -17.94
N THR A 258 -16.13 -4.31 -17.32
CA THR A 258 -15.13 -4.60 -16.28
C THR A 258 -14.40 -5.90 -16.59
N ALA A 259 -13.27 -6.14 -15.95
CA ALA A 259 -12.51 -7.35 -16.18
C ALA A 259 -11.85 -7.87 -14.90
N GLY A 260 -11.72 -9.18 -14.82
CA GLY A 260 -11.07 -9.85 -13.70
C GLY A 260 -9.58 -9.53 -13.60
N ALA A 261 -9.04 -9.70 -12.39
CA ALA A 261 -7.63 -9.47 -12.07
C ALA A 261 -6.65 -10.39 -12.83
N SER A 262 -7.15 -11.47 -13.45
CA SER A 262 -6.39 -12.41 -14.29
C SER A 262 -6.63 -12.23 -15.79
N THR A 263 -7.29 -11.14 -16.21
CA THR A 263 -7.62 -10.88 -17.63
C THR A 263 -6.54 -10.02 -18.28
N PRO A 264 -5.91 -10.50 -19.37
CA PRO A 264 -4.92 -9.73 -20.12
C PRO A 264 -5.52 -8.45 -20.73
N GLN A 265 -4.73 -7.37 -20.73
CA GLN A 265 -5.14 -6.09 -21.34
C GLN A 265 -5.50 -6.20 -22.82
N LYS A 266 -4.85 -7.12 -23.54
CA LYS A 266 -5.14 -7.37 -24.95
C LYS A 266 -6.61 -7.75 -25.16
N ILE A 267 -7.14 -8.69 -24.34
CA ILE A 267 -8.54 -9.13 -24.45
C ILE A 267 -9.50 -7.98 -24.11
N ILE A 268 -9.20 -7.22 -23.06
CA ILE A 268 -10.03 -6.08 -22.66
C ILE A 268 -10.13 -5.05 -23.79
N LYS A 269 -9.00 -4.74 -24.42
CA LYS A 269 -8.93 -3.80 -25.52
C LYS A 269 -9.68 -4.30 -26.75
N GLU A 270 -9.55 -5.58 -27.10
CA GLU A 270 -10.27 -6.18 -28.21
C GLU A 270 -11.79 -6.06 -28.02
N VAL A 271 -12.30 -6.38 -26.83
CA VAL A 271 -13.72 -6.25 -26.50
C VAL A 271 -14.18 -4.79 -26.51
N HIS A 272 -13.40 -3.90 -25.88
CA HIS A 272 -13.73 -2.47 -25.82
C HIS A 272 -13.72 -1.83 -27.23
N ALA A 273 -12.72 -2.13 -28.05
CA ALA A 273 -12.60 -1.61 -29.42
C ALA A 273 -13.79 -2.02 -30.28
N SER A 274 -14.17 -3.30 -30.22
CA SER A 274 -15.30 -3.81 -31.01
C SER A 274 -16.65 -3.20 -30.61
N MET A 275 -16.77 -2.65 -29.39
CA MET A 275 -17.97 -1.96 -28.93
C MET A 275 -17.94 -0.45 -29.17
N THR A 276 -16.77 0.16 -29.36
CA THR A 276 -16.61 1.62 -29.52
C THR A 276 -16.28 2.06 -30.94
N GLU A 277 -16.02 1.13 -31.87
CA GLU A 277 -15.52 1.40 -33.21
C GLU A 277 -14.17 2.17 -33.24
N LYS A 278 -13.47 2.26 -32.07
CA LYS A 278 -12.14 2.86 -31.97
C LYS A 278 -11.06 1.90 -32.46
N SER A 279 -10.03 2.44 -33.10
CA SER A 279 -8.89 1.63 -33.54
C SER A 279 -8.08 1.10 -32.35
N PHE A 280 -7.43 -0.05 -32.51
CA PHE A 280 -6.59 -0.66 -31.50
C PHE A 280 -5.39 0.24 -31.11
N GLU A 281 -4.88 1.04 -32.06
CA GLU A 281 -3.78 1.97 -31.85
C GLU A 281 -4.17 3.15 -30.96
N GLU A 282 -5.36 3.72 -31.15
CA GLU A 282 -5.89 4.81 -30.29
C GLU A 282 -6.10 4.35 -28.83
N LEU A 283 -6.52 3.08 -28.64
CA LEU A 283 -6.71 2.49 -27.31
C LEU A 283 -5.38 2.16 -26.62
N LEU A 284 -4.34 1.86 -27.39
CA LEU A 284 -2.97 1.67 -26.88
C LEU A 284 -2.41 2.98 -26.31
N GLU A 285 -2.60 4.07 -27.02
CA GLU A 285 -2.12 5.40 -26.58
C GLU A 285 -2.87 5.90 -25.33
N GLU A 286 -4.18 5.70 -25.24
CA GLU A 286 -4.99 6.08 -24.07
C GLU A 286 -4.67 5.23 -22.80
N SER A 287 -4.10 4.04 -22.97
CA SER A 287 -3.83 3.11 -21.84
C SER A 287 -2.45 3.25 -21.19
N PHE A 288 -1.58 4.09 -21.75
CA PHE A 288 -0.30 4.39 -21.12
C PHE A 288 -0.49 5.40 -19.99
N VAL A 289 -0.54 4.92 -18.74
CA VAL A 289 -0.29 5.79 -17.61
C VAL A 289 1.14 6.30 -17.76
N THR A 290 1.30 7.53 -18.23
CA THR A 290 2.59 8.20 -18.30
C THR A 290 2.81 8.90 -16.97
N ILE A 291 3.90 8.58 -16.31
CA ILE A 291 4.34 9.29 -15.11
C ILE A 291 5.54 10.18 -15.47
N HIS A 292 5.63 11.31 -14.81
CA HIS A 292 6.69 12.30 -15.06
C HIS A 292 7.54 12.52 -13.82
N ASN A 293 8.79 12.90 -14.02
CA ASN A 293 9.66 13.30 -12.91
C ASN A 293 9.03 14.50 -12.17
N GLY A 294 8.96 14.41 -10.87
CA GLY A 294 8.33 15.42 -10.01
C GLY A 294 6.82 15.24 -9.77
N GLU A 295 6.18 14.27 -10.39
CA GLU A 295 4.77 13.96 -10.18
C GLU A 295 4.57 13.24 -8.85
N VAL A 296 3.45 13.55 -8.16
CA VAL A 296 3.04 12.84 -6.94
C VAL A 296 2.21 11.63 -7.32
N VAL A 297 2.67 10.47 -6.89
CA VAL A 297 2.01 9.19 -7.15
C VAL A 297 1.62 8.53 -5.83
N LYS A 298 0.48 7.86 -5.85
CA LYS A 298 0.00 7.06 -4.74
C LYS A 298 0.31 5.60 -5.04
N GLY A 299 1.10 4.97 -4.18
CA GLY A 299 1.52 3.58 -4.37
C GLY A 299 1.11 2.71 -3.20
N THR A 300 0.89 1.42 -3.48
CA THR A 300 0.68 0.39 -2.46
C THR A 300 2.00 -0.32 -2.17
N VAL A 301 2.38 -0.41 -0.92
CA VAL A 301 3.59 -1.10 -0.47
C VAL A 301 3.47 -2.60 -0.75
N ILE A 302 4.42 -3.15 -1.49
CA ILE A 302 4.43 -4.55 -1.90
C ILE A 302 5.55 -5.36 -1.27
N ASP A 303 6.64 -4.69 -0.91
CA ASP A 303 7.74 -5.28 -0.16
C ASP A 303 8.43 -4.20 0.68
N VAL A 304 8.96 -4.60 1.85
CA VAL A 304 9.70 -3.71 2.74
C VAL A 304 10.98 -4.41 3.15
N LYS A 305 12.11 -3.80 2.80
CA LYS A 305 13.45 -4.22 3.20
C LYS A 305 14.07 -3.16 4.12
N PRO A 306 15.14 -3.45 4.85
CA PRO A 306 15.79 -2.47 5.71
C PRO A 306 16.23 -1.19 4.99
N ASP A 307 16.59 -1.30 3.70
CA ASP A 307 17.16 -0.19 2.92
C ASP A 307 16.21 0.38 1.86
N GLU A 308 15.10 -0.31 1.54
CA GLU A 308 14.18 0.10 0.49
C GLU A 308 12.73 -0.37 0.74
N ILE A 309 11.77 0.42 0.28
CA ILE A 309 10.35 0.06 0.19
C ILE A 309 10.01 -0.02 -1.30
N ILE A 310 9.36 -1.10 -1.71
CA ILE A 310 8.89 -1.29 -3.08
C ILE A 310 7.39 -1.02 -3.12
N LEU A 311 6.97 -0.13 -4.03
CA LEU A 311 5.59 0.31 -4.19
C LEU A 311 5.05 -0.02 -5.58
N ASN A 312 3.85 -0.56 -5.63
CA ASN A 312 3.07 -0.58 -6.86
C ASN A 312 2.41 0.79 -7.05
N ILE A 313 2.86 1.53 -8.04
CA ILE A 313 2.38 2.88 -8.38
C ILE A 313 1.43 2.91 -9.59
N GLY A 314 0.93 1.74 -10.03
CA GLY A 314 0.07 1.61 -11.21
C GLY A 314 0.77 1.84 -12.54
N TYR A 315 2.09 1.96 -12.56
CA TYR A 315 2.91 2.11 -13.76
C TYR A 315 3.49 0.76 -14.21
N LYS A 316 4.07 0.71 -15.42
CA LYS A 316 4.70 -0.50 -15.99
C LYS A 316 5.88 -1.06 -15.18
N ALA A 317 6.42 -0.26 -14.27
CA ALA A 317 7.55 -0.60 -13.40
C ALA A 317 7.21 -0.26 -11.95
N ASP A 318 7.81 -0.99 -11.02
CA ASP A 318 7.63 -0.75 -9.60
C ASP A 318 8.38 0.51 -9.17
N GLY A 319 7.81 1.21 -8.19
CA GLY A 319 8.44 2.34 -7.55
C GLY A 319 9.33 1.89 -6.40
N ILE A 320 10.59 2.36 -6.38
CA ILE A 320 11.53 2.10 -5.29
C ILE A 320 11.75 3.37 -4.48
N LEU A 321 11.48 3.27 -3.19
CA LEU A 321 11.75 4.29 -2.20
C LEU A 321 12.90 3.83 -1.31
N THR A 322 14.09 4.36 -1.53
CA THR A 322 15.25 4.04 -0.71
C THR A 322 15.19 4.77 0.64
N ARG A 323 15.88 4.24 1.64
CA ARG A 323 16.00 4.85 2.98
C ARG A 323 16.50 6.30 2.92
N SER A 324 17.46 6.60 2.05
CA SER A 324 18.00 7.94 1.83
C SER A 324 17.01 8.92 1.18
N GLU A 325 15.99 8.42 0.46
CA GLU A 325 14.92 9.21 -0.14
C GLU A 325 13.64 9.22 0.72
N TYR A 326 13.60 8.43 1.80
CA TYR A 326 12.54 8.47 2.78
C TYR A 326 12.72 9.64 3.75
N SER A 327 13.88 9.77 4.41
CA SER A 327 14.18 10.83 5.38
C SER A 327 15.60 11.38 5.24
N ASN A 328 15.81 12.62 5.68
CA ASN A 328 17.14 13.23 5.82
C ASN A 328 17.97 12.61 6.96
N ASP A 329 17.31 12.03 7.97
CA ASP A 329 17.96 11.25 9.05
C ASP A 329 17.92 9.75 8.74
N SER A 330 18.44 9.38 7.58
CA SER A 330 18.41 8.01 7.08
C SER A 330 19.16 7.00 7.95
N ALA A 331 20.10 7.44 8.80
CA ALA A 331 20.89 6.56 9.66
C ALA A 331 20.05 5.94 10.80
N ASN A 332 19.06 6.68 11.31
CA ASN A 332 18.25 6.30 12.46
C ASN A 332 16.87 5.73 12.09
N VAL A 333 16.54 5.66 10.78
CA VAL A 333 15.24 5.16 10.30
C VAL A 333 15.34 3.71 9.88
N ASP A 334 14.53 2.87 10.50
CA ASP A 334 14.29 1.48 10.06
C ASP A 334 12.98 1.44 9.25
N LEU A 335 13.09 1.23 7.95
CA LEU A 335 11.95 1.22 7.04
C LEU A 335 10.94 0.10 7.35
N THR A 336 11.37 -0.97 8.01
CA THR A 336 10.48 -2.08 8.40
C THR A 336 9.49 -1.68 9.50
N THR A 337 9.81 -0.63 10.27
CA THR A 337 8.91 -0.07 11.30
C THR A 337 7.96 0.99 10.74
N VAL A 338 8.33 1.59 9.60
CA VAL A 338 7.62 2.74 9.00
C VAL A 338 6.43 2.31 8.16
N ALA A 339 6.57 1.22 7.41
CA ALA A 339 5.54 0.76 6.49
C ALA A 339 5.41 -0.77 6.51
N LYS A 340 4.22 -1.25 6.22
CA LYS A 340 3.90 -2.68 6.10
C LYS A 340 3.38 -2.97 4.70
N VAL A 341 3.59 -4.21 4.25
CA VAL A 341 3.02 -4.68 2.98
C VAL A 341 1.49 -4.50 3.01
N GLY A 342 0.96 -3.82 2.01
CA GLY A 342 -0.45 -3.45 1.88
C GLY A 342 -0.78 -2.01 2.26
N ASP A 343 0.14 -1.29 2.93
CA ASP A 343 -0.07 0.13 3.23
C ASP A 343 -0.04 0.97 1.94
N THR A 344 -0.77 2.07 1.96
CA THR A 344 -0.75 3.02 0.85
C THR A 344 0.10 4.23 1.22
N MET A 345 1.05 4.59 0.36
CA MET A 345 1.92 5.75 0.54
C MET A 345 1.82 6.71 -0.63
N GLU A 346 1.79 8.01 -0.33
CA GLU A 346 2.00 9.06 -1.32
C GLU A 346 3.50 9.36 -1.42
N THR A 347 4.02 9.33 -2.64
CA THR A 347 5.44 9.59 -2.93
C THR A 347 5.56 10.45 -4.18
N LYS A 348 6.72 11.06 -4.37
CA LYS A 348 7.01 11.87 -5.56
C LYS A 348 7.98 11.12 -6.45
N VAL A 349 7.74 11.12 -7.76
CA VAL A 349 8.64 10.50 -8.73
C VAL A 349 9.93 11.30 -8.82
N LEU A 350 11.03 10.70 -8.45
CA LEU A 350 12.36 11.30 -8.57
C LEU A 350 12.92 11.10 -9.97
N LYS A 351 12.80 9.88 -10.48
CA LYS A 351 13.28 9.51 -11.82
C LYS A 351 12.47 8.33 -12.36
N VAL A 352 11.95 8.44 -13.59
CA VAL A 352 11.09 7.42 -14.20
C VAL A 352 11.85 6.17 -14.62
N ASN A 353 13.15 6.28 -14.93
CA ASN A 353 14.01 5.14 -15.26
C ASN A 353 15.38 5.35 -14.62
N ASP A 354 15.76 4.47 -13.71
CA ASP A 354 17.03 4.51 -12.99
C ASP A 354 18.19 3.89 -13.76
N GLY A 355 17.92 3.25 -14.90
CA GLY A 355 18.85 2.45 -15.70
C GLY A 355 18.61 0.95 -15.59
N GLU A 356 17.90 0.50 -14.53
CA GLU A 356 17.52 -0.91 -14.30
C GLU A 356 16.04 -1.18 -14.63
N GLY A 357 15.34 -0.17 -15.14
CA GLY A 357 13.93 -0.27 -15.53
C GLY A 357 12.94 -0.02 -14.38
N GLN A 358 13.39 0.57 -13.28
CA GLN A 358 12.60 0.89 -12.09
C GLN A 358 12.30 2.38 -12.00
N VAL A 359 11.33 2.76 -11.17
CA VAL A 359 10.99 4.16 -10.89
C VAL A 359 11.51 4.53 -9.52
N LEU A 360 12.43 5.48 -9.46
CA LEU A 360 12.90 6.01 -8.20
C LEU A 360 11.89 6.99 -7.62
N LEU A 361 11.54 6.78 -6.35
CA LEU A 361 10.60 7.60 -5.60
C LEU A 361 11.30 8.35 -4.47
N THR A 362 10.70 9.45 -4.04
CA THR A 362 11.15 10.23 -2.88
C THR A 362 9.96 10.62 -2.02
N TYR A 363 10.04 10.34 -0.72
CA TYR A 363 9.09 10.78 0.27
C TYR A 363 9.53 12.08 0.93
N LYS A 364 10.83 12.20 1.24
CA LYS A 364 11.37 13.39 1.91
C LYS A 364 11.13 14.70 1.16
N ARG A 365 11.13 14.68 -0.18
CA ARG A 365 10.83 15.89 -0.97
C ARG A 365 9.35 16.27 -0.88
N LEU A 366 8.46 15.29 -0.88
CA LEU A 366 7.02 15.51 -0.71
C LEU A 366 6.72 16.01 0.70
N ALA A 367 7.33 15.41 1.73
CA ALA A 367 7.20 15.84 3.11
C ALA A 367 7.75 17.27 3.30
N ALA A 368 8.92 17.58 2.72
CA ALA A 368 9.48 18.93 2.77
C ALA A 368 8.60 19.98 2.06
N GLU A 369 7.89 19.62 0.98
CA GLU A 369 6.92 20.51 0.34
C GLU A 369 5.70 20.75 1.24
N LYS A 370 5.18 19.71 1.90
CA LYS A 370 4.10 19.83 2.89
C LYS A 370 4.58 20.66 4.10
N GLY A 371 5.78 20.38 4.61
CA GLY A 371 6.40 21.12 5.69
C GLY A 371 6.61 22.61 5.35
N ASN A 372 7.05 22.92 4.13
CA ASN A 372 7.19 24.32 3.70
C ASN A 372 5.84 25.06 3.67
N LYS A 373 4.76 24.42 3.23
CA LYS A 373 3.40 25.00 3.30
C LYS A 373 2.98 25.25 4.75
N ARG A 374 3.24 24.29 5.63
CA ARG A 374 2.96 24.43 7.07
C ARG A 374 3.75 25.58 7.69
N LEU A 375 5.02 25.76 7.28
CA LEU A 375 5.88 26.86 7.73
C LEU A 375 5.41 28.21 7.18
N GLU A 376 4.88 28.25 5.96
CA GLU A 376 4.28 29.47 5.36
C GLU A 376 3.04 29.90 6.13
N GLU A 377 2.13 28.97 6.40
CA GLU A 377 0.92 29.20 7.22
C GLU A 377 1.28 29.65 8.64
N ALA A 378 2.29 29.02 9.25
CA ALA A 378 2.76 29.40 10.58
C ALA A 378 3.41 30.78 10.60
N PHE A 379 4.11 31.18 9.52
CA PHE A 379 4.66 32.52 9.36
C PHE A 379 3.56 33.58 9.23
N GLU A 380 2.55 33.34 8.40
CA GLU A 380 1.43 34.26 8.20
C GLU A 380 0.59 34.46 9.49
N ASN A 381 0.33 33.36 10.20
CA ASN A 381 -0.48 33.34 11.42
C ASN A 381 0.32 33.66 12.70
N LYS A 382 1.64 33.82 12.60
CA LYS A 382 2.57 33.96 13.74
C LYS A 382 2.40 32.84 14.77
N GLU A 383 2.19 31.63 14.28
CA GLU A 383 1.96 30.45 15.11
C GLU A 383 3.26 30.03 15.83
N VAL A 384 3.15 29.63 17.09
CA VAL A 384 4.25 29.05 17.83
C VAL A 384 4.42 27.59 17.41
N LEU A 385 5.58 27.28 16.84
CA LEU A 385 5.94 25.94 16.44
C LEU A 385 6.81 25.30 17.51
N LYS A 386 6.71 23.97 17.65
CA LYS A 386 7.49 23.17 18.57
C LYS A 386 8.12 22.00 17.84
N ALA A 387 9.42 21.86 17.91
CA ALA A 387 10.12 20.75 17.29
C ALA A 387 11.48 20.47 17.96
N PRO A 388 12.02 19.24 17.81
CA PRO A 388 13.33 18.89 18.31
C PRO A 388 14.43 19.52 17.46
N VAL A 389 15.55 19.89 18.11
CA VAL A 389 16.76 20.34 17.42
C VAL A 389 17.42 19.14 16.75
N ALA A 390 17.42 19.12 15.43
CA ALA A 390 17.99 18.03 14.64
C ALA A 390 19.53 18.11 14.55
N GLN A 391 20.08 19.32 14.52
CA GLN A 391 21.52 19.51 14.39
C GLN A 391 21.95 20.87 14.95
N VAL A 392 23.10 20.91 15.62
CA VAL A 392 23.76 22.13 16.05
C VAL A 392 24.81 22.52 15.03
N LEU A 393 24.72 23.75 14.51
CA LEU A 393 25.64 24.34 13.54
C LEU A 393 26.47 25.47 14.24
N ASP A 394 27.62 25.84 13.67
CA ASP A 394 28.49 26.89 14.21
C ASP A 394 27.78 28.24 14.38
N GLY A 395 26.78 28.54 13.55
CA GLY A 395 26.00 29.79 13.55
C GLY A 395 24.64 29.72 14.20
N GLY A 396 24.17 28.57 14.71
CA GLY A 396 22.83 28.42 15.26
C GLY A 396 22.32 26.98 15.30
N LEU A 397 21.01 26.83 15.44
CA LEU A 397 20.33 25.55 15.51
C LEU A 397 19.59 25.23 14.20
N SER A 398 19.60 23.98 13.81
CA SER A 398 18.77 23.46 12.69
C SER A 398 17.66 22.58 13.25
N VAL A 399 16.44 22.91 12.91
CA VAL A 399 15.21 22.21 13.32
C VAL A 399 14.53 21.68 12.07
N LEU A 400 13.90 20.53 12.14
CA LEU A 400 13.13 19.93 11.05
C LEU A 400 11.65 19.89 11.40
N ILE A 401 10.81 20.36 10.49
CA ILE A 401 9.34 20.21 10.53
C ILE A 401 8.93 19.52 9.22
N GLU A 402 8.45 18.28 9.29
CA GLU A 402 8.06 17.49 8.12
C GLU A 402 9.13 17.54 7.01
N GLU A 403 10.40 17.26 7.36
CA GLU A 403 11.58 17.33 6.47
C GLU A 403 11.93 18.73 5.94
N ALA A 404 11.14 19.78 6.22
CA ALA A 404 11.50 21.17 5.94
C ALA A 404 12.43 21.72 7.02
N ARG A 405 13.53 22.33 6.59
CA ARG A 405 14.57 22.83 7.52
C ARG A 405 14.30 24.28 7.91
N VAL A 406 14.28 24.52 9.20
CA VAL A 406 14.26 25.87 9.81
C VAL A 406 15.62 26.12 10.47
N PHE A 407 16.21 27.25 10.20
CA PHE A 407 17.44 27.68 10.84
C PHE A 407 17.12 28.73 11.91
N ILE A 408 17.65 28.55 13.12
CA ILE A 408 17.55 29.51 14.23
C ILE A 408 18.93 30.04 14.49
N PRO A 409 19.24 31.28 14.09
CA PRO A 409 20.56 31.90 14.38
C PRO A 409 20.87 31.93 15.88
N ALA A 410 22.12 31.79 16.24
CA ALA A 410 22.58 31.79 17.66
C ALA A 410 22.07 33.02 18.44
N SER A 411 21.97 34.18 17.77
CA SER A 411 21.44 35.43 18.35
C SER A 411 19.94 35.42 18.63
N LEU A 412 19.20 34.47 18.06
CA LEU A 412 17.74 34.30 18.20
C LEU A 412 17.36 33.06 19.03
N VAL A 413 18.32 32.32 19.54
CA VAL A 413 18.08 31.11 20.38
C VAL A 413 17.66 31.49 21.80
N SER A 414 18.29 32.53 22.40
CA SER A 414 18.05 32.94 23.78
C SER A 414 17.99 34.47 23.92
N ASP A 415 17.46 34.94 25.05
CA ASP A 415 17.45 36.37 25.43
C ASP A 415 18.84 36.87 25.87
N SER A 416 19.77 35.95 26.19
CA SER A 416 21.17 36.21 26.55
C SER A 416 22.10 35.48 25.57
N TYR A 417 23.38 35.94 25.54
CA TYR A 417 24.39 35.29 24.68
C TYR A 417 24.74 33.89 25.20
N GLU A 418 24.45 32.89 24.36
CA GLU A 418 24.72 31.47 24.65
C GLU A 418 26.02 31.03 23.98
N ARG A 419 27.01 30.63 24.80
CA ARG A 419 28.30 30.12 24.32
C ARG A 419 28.25 28.67 23.88
N ASP A 420 27.37 27.87 24.50
CA ASP A 420 27.26 26.44 24.23
C ASP A 420 25.84 26.12 23.67
N LEU A 421 25.79 25.98 22.38
CA LEU A 421 24.55 25.57 21.68
C LEU A 421 24.34 24.06 21.69
N LYS A 422 25.37 23.24 21.97
CA LYS A 422 25.27 21.77 21.98
C LYS A 422 24.26 21.25 22.99
N LYS A 423 24.04 22.00 24.08
CA LYS A 423 23.03 21.64 25.08
C LYS A 423 21.61 21.51 24.53
N TYR A 424 21.33 22.12 23.36
CA TYR A 424 20.01 22.07 22.74
C TYR A 424 19.84 20.88 21.80
N GLU A 425 20.90 20.12 21.52
CA GLU A 425 20.82 18.97 20.60
C GLU A 425 19.83 17.93 21.12
N GLY A 426 18.88 17.55 20.27
CA GLY A 426 17.78 16.63 20.61
C GLY A 426 16.69 17.18 21.53
N GLN A 427 16.82 18.43 22.04
CA GLN A 427 15.77 19.05 22.86
C GLN A 427 14.64 19.61 21.98
N GLU A 428 13.40 19.49 22.46
CA GLU A 428 12.28 20.22 21.89
C GLU A 428 12.35 21.71 22.26
N ILE A 429 12.24 22.56 21.24
CA ILE A 429 12.23 24.01 21.43
C ILE A 429 11.02 24.62 20.76
N GLU A 430 10.50 25.68 21.38
CA GLU A 430 9.41 26.49 20.84
C GLU A 430 9.99 27.74 20.17
N PHE A 431 9.47 28.08 18.98
CA PHE A 431 9.89 29.22 18.19
C PHE A 431 8.81 29.70 17.27
N VAL A 432 8.94 30.93 16.76
CA VAL A 432 8.09 31.47 15.67
C VAL A 432 8.93 31.66 14.43
N ILE A 433 8.31 31.67 13.26
CA ILE A 433 9.01 31.97 12.01
C ILE A 433 9.15 33.49 11.87
N SER A 434 10.38 33.98 11.76
CA SER A 434 10.69 35.41 11.58
C SER A 434 10.93 35.80 10.12
N GLU A 435 11.44 34.89 9.30
CA GLU A 435 11.65 35.09 7.86
C GLU A 435 11.31 33.79 7.11
N PHE A 436 10.47 33.92 6.07
CA PHE A 436 10.13 32.81 5.17
C PHE A 436 10.44 33.20 3.73
N ASN A 437 11.45 32.54 3.13
CA ASN A 437 11.86 32.77 1.74
C ASN A 437 12.13 31.45 1.04
N PRO A 438 11.11 30.80 0.47
CA PRO A 438 11.25 29.49 -0.18
C PRO A 438 12.14 29.53 -1.43
N ARG A 439 12.19 30.66 -2.15
CA ARG A 439 13.05 30.80 -3.35
C ARG A 439 14.56 30.75 -3.00
N LYS A 440 14.93 31.27 -1.86
CA LYS A 440 16.31 31.22 -1.33
C LYS A 440 16.55 30.01 -0.40
N ARG A 441 15.55 29.14 -0.23
CA ARG A 441 15.55 28.03 0.74
C ARG A 441 15.95 28.50 2.14
N ARG A 442 15.44 29.68 2.54
CA ARG A 442 15.79 30.31 3.81
C ARG A 442 14.53 30.50 4.63
N VAL A 443 14.46 29.73 5.74
CA VAL A 443 13.44 29.87 6.75
C VAL A 443 14.14 30.09 8.08
N ILE A 444 13.86 31.21 8.74
CA ILE A 444 14.49 31.60 9.98
C ILE A 444 13.48 31.54 11.11
N GLY A 445 13.81 30.77 12.15
CA GLY A 445 13.07 30.73 13.39
C GLY A 445 13.62 31.70 14.42
N ASP A 446 12.78 32.22 15.30
CA ASP A 446 13.08 33.13 16.41
C ASP A 446 12.45 32.58 17.70
N ARG A 447 13.31 32.07 18.59
CA ARG A 447 12.93 31.63 19.93
C ARG A 447 12.99 32.79 20.92
N LYS A 448 13.92 33.73 20.70
CA LYS A 448 14.15 34.89 21.59
C LYS A 448 12.88 35.72 21.75
N GLN A 449 12.11 35.91 20.67
CA GLN A 449 10.87 36.66 20.70
C GLN A 449 9.90 36.11 21.75
N LEU A 450 9.76 34.77 21.81
CA LEU A 450 8.88 34.10 22.79
C LEU A 450 9.40 34.27 24.21
N LEU A 451 10.69 34.11 24.43
CA LEU A 451 11.32 34.26 25.74
C LEU A 451 11.18 35.68 26.26
N VAL A 452 11.39 36.67 25.39
CA VAL A 452 11.22 38.10 25.73
C VAL A 452 9.76 38.45 26.03
N ALA A 453 8.81 37.89 25.24
CA ALA A 453 7.38 38.09 25.48
C ALA A 453 6.96 37.50 26.83
N ALA A 454 7.33 36.23 27.10
CA ALA A 454 7.06 35.58 28.39
C ALA A 454 7.66 36.31 29.58
N LYS A 455 8.86 36.88 29.41
CA LYS A 455 9.53 37.66 30.45
C LYS A 455 8.81 38.98 30.72
N LYS A 456 8.36 39.68 29.67
CA LYS A 456 7.58 40.91 29.81
C LYS A 456 6.23 40.64 30.48
N GLU A 457 5.60 39.53 30.15
CA GLU A 457 4.32 39.16 30.76
C GLU A 457 4.46 38.85 32.25
N LYS A 458 5.47 38.07 32.62
CA LYS A 458 5.83 37.82 34.03
C LYS A 458 6.22 39.11 34.78
N GLN A 459 6.94 40.03 34.12
CA GLN A 459 7.25 41.34 34.70
C GLN A 459 5.98 42.15 34.92
N LYS A 460 5.07 42.16 33.95
CA LYS A 460 3.77 42.89 34.06
C LYS A 460 2.92 42.34 35.22
N GLU A 461 2.77 41.02 35.28
CA GLU A 461 2.11 40.35 36.40
C GLU A 461 2.75 40.65 37.77
N LEU A 462 4.10 40.72 37.80
CA LEU A 462 4.82 41.08 39.01
C LEU A 462 4.54 42.53 39.40
N PHE A 463 4.60 43.49 38.47
CA PHE A 463 4.31 44.88 38.71
C PHE A 463 2.87 45.15 39.09
N GLU A 464 1.92 44.37 38.60
CA GLU A 464 0.52 44.42 39.02
C GLU A 464 0.27 43.95 40.46
N LYS A 465 1.20 43.13 41.01
CA LYS A 465 1.15 42.58 42.38
C LYS A 465 1.96 43.37 43.40
N ILE A 466 2.80 44.31 42.97
CA ILE A 466 3.69 45.10 43.85
C ILE A 466 3.10 46.50 44.06
N GLU A 467 2.82 46.85 45.32
CA GLU A 467 2.39 48.17 45.74
C GLU A 467 3.52 48.95 46.44
N ALA A 468 3.47 50.26 46.40
CA ALA A 468 4.43 51.13 47.03
C ALA A 468 4.49 50.88 48.56
N GLY A 469 5.66 50.47 49.08
CA GLY A 469 5.87 50.12 50.51
C GLY A 469 5.86 48.63 50.81
N MET A 470 5.68 47.77 49.85
CA MET A 470 5.73 46.31 50.00
C MET A 470 7.19 45.88 50.21
N LYS A 471 7.45 44.97 51.18
CA LYS A 471 8.78 44.35 51.37
C LYS A 471 8.88 43.18 50.42
N VAL A 472 9.91 43.20 49.57
CA VAL A 472 10.20 42.12 48.64
C VAL A 472 11.61 41.52 48.95
N GLU A 473 11.74 40.21 48.84
CA GLU A 473 13.04 39.54 48.89
C GLU A 473 13.55 39.36 47.46
N GLY A 474 14.79 39.72 47.20
CA GLY A 474 15.43 39.59 45.90
C GLY A 474 16.90 39.27 46.02
N VAL A 475 17.44 38.60 44.99
CA VAL A 475 18.89 38.33 44.88
C VAL A 475 19.53 39.46 44.10
N VAL A 476 20.47 40.15 44.72
CA VAL A 476 21.23 41.21 44.07
C VAL A 476 22.08 40.62 42.97
N LYS A 477 21.83 41.06 41.73
CA LYS A 477 22.51 40.57 40.55
C LYS A 477 23.74 41.40 40.17
N ASN A 478 23.67 42.69 40.33
CA ASN A 478 24.77 43.65 40.14
C ASN A 478 24.61 44.80 41.10
N VAL A 479 25.74 45.33 41.57
CA VAL A 479 25.83 46.54 42.38
C VAL A 479 26.41 47.63 41.48
N THR A 480 25.74 48.78 41.39
CA THR A 480 26.16 49.96 40.63
C THR A 480 26.34 51.14 41.55
N ASP A 481 27.01 52.20 41.13
CA ASP A 481 27.27 53.40 41.94
C ASP A 481 25.97 54.14 42.38
N PHE A 482 24.82 53.78 41.86
CA PHE A 482 23.53 54.38 42.17
C PHE A 482 22.47 53.39 42.67
N GLY A 483 22.83 52.16 42.99
CA GLY A 483 21.93 51.15 43.54
C GLY A 483 22.34 49.72 43.30
N ALA A 484 21.59 48.79 43.90
CA ALA A 484 21.71 47.34 43.73
C ALA A 484 20.50 46.76 43.01
#